data_8a2cc31b0d21723cac2e184fe79f853c
#
_entry.id   8a2cc31b0d21723cac2e184fe79f853c
#
_cell.length_a   1.000
_cell.length_b   1.000
_cell.length_c   1.000
_cell.angle_alpha   90.00
_cell.angle_beta   90.00
_cell.angle_gamma   90.00
#
_symmetry.space_group_name_H-M   'P 1'
#
loop_
_entity.id
_entity.type
_entity.pdbx_description
1 polymer ?
#
loop_
_entity_poly.entity_id
_entity_poly.type
_entity_poly.pdbx_seq_one_letter_code
_entity_poly.pdbx_strand_id
1 'polypeptide(L)'
;EAVAGEWVPAYLYMPKRRPVAGKLPAMLALHPTGANGKSILDGAGPHPYRAYGKELAERGYVVLAPDYPSFGDLADHDFEKDQYESGTMAAIFYNIRGVDLISSMDEVDAERIGVIGHSLGGHNAMFTAALDERLKIIVQLRMDFIGLL
;
A
#
# COMPACT_ATOMS: atom_id res chain seq x y z
N GLU A 1 -1.80 5.83 -12.77
CA GLU A 1 -0.53 6.17 -13.43
C GLU A 1 0.36 6.92 -12.43
N ALA A 2 1.58 6.43 -12.21
CA ALA A 2 2.51 7.06 -11.27
C ALA A 2 3.21 8.26 -11.94
N VAL A 3 3.76 8.04 -13.12
CA VAL A 3 4.24 9.07 -14.05
C VAL A 3 3.74 8.72 -15.45
N ALA A 4 3.91 9.61 -16.42
CA ALA A 4 3.45 9.38 -17.79
C ALA A 4 4.02 8.07 -18.37
N GLY A 5 3.12 7.15 -18.71
CA GLY A 5 3.46 5.83 -19.26
C GLY A 5 3.76 4.74 -18.21
N GLU A 6 3.85 5.07 -16.92
CA GLU A 6 4.12 4.10 -15.85
C GLU A 6 2.85 3.81 -15.03
N TRP A 7 2.35 2.59 -15.13
CA TRP A 7 1.14 2.15 -14.44
C TRP A 7 1.50 1.24 -13.27
N VAL A 8 0.96 1.56 -12.10
CA VAL A 8 1.12 0.75 -10.89
C VAL A 8 -0.17 -0.01 -10.63
N PRO A 9 -0.16 -1.34 -10.78
CA PRO A 9 -1.30 -2.18 -10.41
C PRO A 9 -1.60 -2.07 -8.92
N ALA A 10 -2.88 -1.89 -8.58
CA ALA A 10 -3.30 -1.77 -7.19
C ALA A 10 -4.71 -2.35 -7.01
N TYR A 11 -5.01 -2.85 -5.81
CA TYR A 11 -6.38 -3.08 -5.38
C TYR A 11 -6.91 -1.86 -4.66
N LEU A 12 -8.14 -1.47 -5.00
CA LEU A 12 -8.91 -0.48 -4.26
C LEU A 12 -10.08 -1.20 -3.58
N TYR A 13 -10.03 -1.27 -2.26
CA TYR A 13 -11.11 -1.85 -1.47
C TYR A 13 -12.02 -0.72 -0.98
N MET A 14 -13.31 -0.89 -1.24
CA MET A 14 -14.33 0.03 -0.78
C MET A 14 -15.22 -0.67 0.27
N PRO A 15 -15.55 -0.03 1.40
CA PRO A 15 -16.44 -0.63 2.38
C PRO A 15 -17.85 -0.83 1.81
N LYS A 16 -18.42 -2.02 2.05
CA LYS A 16 -19.78 -2.35 1.60
C LYS A 16 -20.84 -1.46 2.26
N ARG A 17 -20.62 -1.09 3.52
CA ARG A 17 -21.50 -0.20 4.29
C ARG A 17 -20.82 1.15 4.40
N ARG A 18 -21.47 2.16 3.85
CA ARG A 18 -21.03 3.55 3.96
C ARG A 18 -21.87 4.27 5.00
N PRO A 19 -21.31 5.19 5.78
CA PRO A 19 -22.09 6.04 6.65
C PRO A 19 -23.07 6.86 5.82
N VAL A 20 -24.24 7.17 6.40
CA VAL A 20 -25.29 7.97 5.73
C VAL A 20 -24.79 9.39 5.43
N ALA A 21 -23.83 9.87 6.22
CA ALA A 21 -23.19 11.17 6.02
C ALA A 21 -21.73 11.12 6.46
N GLY A 22 -20.91 11.96 5.83
CA GLY A 22 -19.49 12.12 6.13
C GLY A 22 -18.57 11.30 5.21
N LYS A 23 -17.30 11.68 5.24
CA LYS A 23 -16.24 11.04 4.48
C LYS A 23 -15.62 9.88 5.26
N LEU A 24 -15.04 8.93 4.55
CA LEU A 24 -14.44 7.72 5.10
C LEU A 24 -12.94 7.93 5.41
N PRO A 25 -12.42 7.32 6.47
CA PRO A 25 -10.98 7.22 6.64
C PRO A 25 -10.39 6.30 5.58
N ALA A 26 -9.12 6.51 5.25
CA ALA A 26 -8.44 5.66 4.28
C ALA A 26 -7.12 5.08 4.81
N MET A 27 -6.71 3.95 4.23
CA MET A 27 -5.45 3.30 4.53
C MET A 27 -4.71 2.91 3.25
N LEU A 28 -3.45 3.26 3.17
CA LEU A 28 -2.52 2.64 2.25
C LEU A 28 -2.04 1.32 2.88
N ALA A 29 -2.33 0.18 2.24
CA ALA A 29 -1.98 -1.14 2.76
C ALA A 29 -0.85 -1.75 1.92
N LEU A 30 0.27 -2.05 2.57
CA LEU A 30 1.54 -2.39 1.93
C LEU A 30 1.91 -3.85 2.20
N HIS A 31 2.01 -4.66 1.14
CA HIS A 31 2.20 -6.10 1.23
C HIS A 31 3.63 -6.49 1.67
N PRO A 32 3.81 -7.65 2.35
CA PRO A 32 5.13 -8.20 2.63
C PRO A 32 5.79 -8.77 1.37
N THR A 33 7.05 -9.16 1.47
CA THR A 33 7.74 -9.94 0.44
C THR A 33 6.95 -11.19 0.10
N GLY A 34 6.68 -11.39 -1.19
CA GLY A 34 5.96 -12.57 -1.70
C GLY A 34 5.48 -12.40 -3.12
N ALA A 35 5.58 -13.47 -3.92
CA ALA A 35 5.24 -13.44 -5.35
C ALA A 35 3.81 -12.96 -5.64
N ASN A 36 2.88 -13.17 -4.70
CA ASN A 36 1.49 -12.77 -4.85
C ASN A 36 1.24 -11.25 -4.70
N GLY A 37 2.25 -10.46 -4.30
CA GLY A 37 2.13 -9.00 -4.20
C GLY A 37 0.91 -8.55 -3.38
N LYS A 38 0.18 -7.59 -3.92
CA LYS A 38 -1.05 -7.05 -3.32
C LYS A 38 -2.13 -8.09 -2.99
N SER A 39 -2.14 -9.24 -3.70
CA SER A 39 -3.15 -10.30 -3.45
C SER A 39 -2.99 -10.95 -2.07
N ILE A 40 -1.82 -10.82 -1.43
CA ILE A 40 -1.61 -11.25 -0.04
C ILE A 40 -2.59 -10.51 0.90
N LEU A 41 -2.89 -9.26 0.61
CA LEU A 41 -3.77 -8.40 1.41
C LEU A 41 -5.26 -8.74 1.28
N ASP A 42 -5.57 -9.63 0.34
CA ASP A 42 -6.90 -10.24 0.16
C ASP A 42 -6.95 -11.69 0.68
N GLY A 43 -5.84 -12.20 1.21
CA GLY A 43 -5.71 -13.55 1.80
C GLY A 43 -5.08 -14.58 0.88
N ALA A 44 -4.49 -14.19 -0.25
CA ALA A 44 -3.77 -15.12 -1.11
C ALA A 44 -2.47 -15.59 -0.47
N GLY A 45 -2.08 -16.84 -0.79
CA GLY A 45 -0.86 -17.47 -0.31
C GLY A 45 -1.03 -18.24 1.00
N PRO A 46 0.09 -18.67 1.62
CA PRO A 46 0.07 -19.62 2.75
C PRO A 46 -0.39 -18.99 4.08
N HIS A 47 -0.59 -17.67 4.12
CA HIS A 47 -0.91 -16.94 5.34
C HIS A 47 -2.17 -16.08 5.19
N PRO A 48 -3.37 -16.69 5.16
CA PRO A 48 -4.63 -15.98 4.93
C PRO A 48 -4.94 -14.91 6.00
N TYR A 49 -4.34 -15.01 7.19
CA TYR A 49 -4.44 -14.00 8.25
C TYR A 49 -3.73 -12.68 7.90
N ARG A 50 -3.05 -12.59 6.75
CA ARG A 50 -2.46 -11.34 6.23
C ARG A 50 -3.42 -10.54 5.37
N ALA A 51 -4.71 -10.87 5.36
CA ALA A 51 -5.77 -10.19 4.61
C ALA A 51 -6.16 -8.83 5.21
N TYR A 52 -5.21 -8.07 5.76
CA TYR A 52 -5.53 -6.81 6.44
C TYR A 52 -6.05 -5.70 5.51
N GLY A 53 -5.80 -5.78 4.20
CA GLY A 53 -6.42 -4.90 3.22
C GLY A 53 -7.94 -5.07 3.19
N LYS A 54 -8.39 -6.31 3.02
CA LYS A 54 -9.80 -6.69 3.05
C LYS A 54 -10.45 -6.41 4.41
N GLU A 55 -9.78 -6.81 5.51
CA GLU A 55 -10.30 -6.62 6.86
C GLU A 55 -10.52 -5.15 7.23
N LEU A 56 -9.63 -4.25 6.81
CA LEU A 56 -9.79 -2.81 7.01
C LEU A 56 -10.99 -2.27 6.25
N ALA A 57 -11.19 -2.73 5.00
CA ALA A 57 -12.37 -2.32 4.23
C ALA A 57 -13.68 -2.81 4.87
N GLU A 58 -13.70 -4.02 5.43
CA GLU A 58 -14.84 -4.54 6.19
C GLU A 58 -15.13 -3.71 7.45
N ARG A 59 -14.13 -3.04 8.00
CA ARG A 59 -14.22 -2.11 9.15
C ARG A 59 -14.52 -0.66 8.76
N GLY A 60 -14.72 -0.38 7.49
CA GLY A 60 -15.18 0.92 7.01
C GLY A 60 -14.10 1.87 6.48
N TYR A 61 -12.90 1.36 6.20
CA TYR A 61 -11.83 2.14 5.55
C TYR A 61 -11.89 2.00 4.03
N VAL A 62 -11.57 3.06 3.31
CA VAL A 62 -11.12 2.94 1.92
C VAL A 62 -9.68 2.47 1.95
N VAL A 63 -9.34 1.41 1.21
CA VAL A 63 -7.98 0.84 1.27
C VAL A 63 -7.39 0.75 -0.12
N LEU A 64 -6.21 1.31 -0.31
CA LEU A 64 -5.40 1.15 -1.52
C LEU A 64 -4.22 0.24 -1.24
N ALA A 65 -4.05 -0.78 -2.06
CA ALA A 65 -2.97 -1.77 -1.95
C ALA A 65 -2.22 -1.89 -3.28
N PRO A 66 -1.10 -1.17 -3.47
CA PRO A 66 -0.29 -1.24 -4.67
C PRO A 66 0.63 -2.47 -4.68
N ASP A 67 1.03 -2.91 -5.89
CA ASP A 67 2.21 -3.75 -6.06
C ASP A 67 3.49 -2.91 -6.04
N TYR A 68 4.61 -3.57 -5.78
CA TYR A 68 5.95 -3.02 -5.92
C TYR A 68 6.70 -3.69 -7.08
N PRO A 69 7.77 -3.08 -7.59
CA PRO A 69 8.70 -3.75 -8.51
C PRO A 69 9.10 -5.14 -8.01
N SER A 70 9.09 -6.12 -8.88
CA SER A 70 9.37 -7.55 -8.65
C SER A 70 8.27 -8.36 -7.95
N PHE A 71 7.08 -7.79 -7.68
CA PHE A 71 6.01 -8.50 -7.00
C PHE A 71 4.66 -8.34 -7.70
N GLY A 72 3.81 -9.36 -7.54
CA GLY A 72 2.45 -9.34 -8.10
C GLY A 72 2.45 -9.12 -9.62
N ASP A 73 1.68 -8.15 -10.08
CA ASP A 73 1.58 -7.82 -11.51
C ASP A 73 2.80 -7.02 -12.04
N LEU A 74 3.77 -6.69 -11.17
CA LEU A 74 5.07 -6.10 -11.51
C LEU A 74 6.23 -7.08 -11.34
N ALA A 75 5.97 -8.39 -11.38
CA ALA A 75 6.99 -9.44 -11.22
C ALA A 75 8.14 -9.32 -12.24
N ASP A 76 7.82 -8.93 -13.46
CA ASP A 76 8.77 -8.78 -14.58
C ASP A 76 9.30 -7.35 -14.73
N HIS A 77 9.29 -6.55 -13.66
CA HIS A 77 9.79 -5.18 -13.67
C HIS A 77 11.28 -5.13 -14.06
N ASP A 78 11.59 -4.30 -15.05
CA ASP A 78 12.93 -4.15 -15.60
C ASP A 78 13.68 -2.99 -14.93
N PHE A 79 14.52 -3.30 -13.96
CA PHE A 79 15.30 -2.29 -13.23
C PHE A 79 16.36 -1.58 -14.08
N GLU A 80 16.77 -2.13 -15.24
CA GLU A 80 17.74 -1.47 -16.11
C GLU A 80 17.08 -0.31 -16.90
N LYS A 81 15.77 -0.36 -17.07
CA LYS A 81 14.98 0.70 -17.71
C LYS A 81 14.31 1.63 -16.72
N ASP A 82 14.46 1.35 -15.44
CA ASP A 82 13.88 2.12 -14.37
C ASP A 82 14.59 3.48 -14.22
N GLN A 83 13.82 4.49 -13.85
CA GLN A 83 14.36 5.82 -13.55
C GLN A 83 14.73 6.00 -12.07
N TYR A 84 14.51 4.98 -11.24
CA TYR A 84 14.72 5.03 -9.79
C TYR A 84 16.06 4.40 -9.39
N GLU A 85 16.70 4.96 -8.36
CA GLU A 85 17.95 4.47 -7.81
C GLU A 85 17.86 3.05 -7.22
N SER A 86 16.63 2.62 -6.87
CA SER A 86 16.36 1.28 -6.33
C SER A 86 14.89 0.94 -6.36
N GLY A 87 14.56 -0.35 -6.30
CA GLY A 87 13.18 -0.81 -6.17
C GLY A 87 12.47 -0.29 -4.92
N THR A 88 13.21 0.00 -3.84
CA THR A 88 12.65 0.67 -2.66
C THR A 88 12.23 2.09 -2.96
N MET A 89 13.04 2.85 -3.68
CA MET A 89 12.70 4.22 -4.09
C MET A 89 11.49 4.23 -5.01
N ALA A 90 11.43 3.33 -5.99
CA ALA A 90 10.27 3.15 -6.85
C ALA A 90 9.01 2.84 -6.02
N ALA A 91 9.08 1.89 -5.09
CA ALA A 91 7.96 1.52 -4.23
C ALA A 91 7.46 2.69 -3.37
N ILE A 92 8.36 3.46 -2.77
CA ILE A 92 8.01 4.65 -1.98
C ILE A 92 7.32 5.70 -2.87
N PHE A 93 7.84 5.94 -4.06
CA PHE A 93 7.23 6.86 -5.01
C PHE A 93 5.82 6.39 -5.42
N TYR A 94 5.64 5.11 -5.73
CA TYR A 94 4.31 4.55 -6.04
C TYR A 94 3.34 4.71 -4.88
N ASN A 95 3.81 4.53 -3.66
CA ASN A 95 3.01 4.73 -2.46
C ASN A 95 2.55 6.19 -2.31
N ILE A 96 3.44 7.16 -2.53
CA ILE A 96 3.09 8.60 -2.50
C ILE A 96 2.05 8.91 -3.58
N ARG A 97 2.22 8.39 -4.80
CA ARG A 97 1.22 8.54 -5.86
C ARG A 97 -0.11 7.86 -5.50
N GLY A 98 -0.05 6.75 -4.75
CA GLY A 98 -1.22 6.12 -4.17
C GLY A 98 -1.94 7.02 -3.14
N VAL A 99 -1.18 7.73 -2.31
CA VAL A 99 -1.74 8.73 -1.38
C VAL A 99 -2.40 9.89 -2.14
N ASP A 100 -1.80 10.36 -3.24
CA ASP A 100 -2.42 11.37 -4.11
C ASP A 100 -3.79 10.90 -4.62
N LEU A 101 -3.87 9.65 -5.10
CA LEU A 101 -5.10 9.07 -5.60
C LEU A 101 -6.17 9.03 -4.50
N ILE A 102 -5.89 8.40 -3.36
CA ILE A 102 -6.90 8.25 -2.30
C ILE A 102 -7.30 9.58 -1.68
N SER A 103 -6.39 10.56 -1.60
CA SER A 103 -6.68 11.91 -1.11
C SER A 103 -7.61 12.68 -2.04
N SER A 104 -7.60 12.36 -3.34
CA SER A 104 -8.43 13.02 -4.35
C SER A 104 -9.85 12.45 -4.46
N MET A 105 -10.13 11.32 -3.79
CA MET A 105 -11.44 10.68 -3.84
C MET A 105 -12.47 11.44 -3.00
N ASP A 106 -13.63 11.69 -3.57
CA ASP A 106 -14.73 12.44 -2.89
C ASP A 106 -15.20 11.76 -1.62
N GLU A 107 -15.13 10.43 -1.56
CA GLU A 107 -15.56 9.62 -0.41
C GLU A 107 -14.56 9.64 0.74
N VAL A 108 -13.31 10.05 0.51
CA VAL A 108 -12.20 9.98 1.48
C VAL A 108 -12.05 11.28 2.23
N ASP A 109 -11.88 11.18 3.54
CA ASP A 109 -11.42 12.26 4.39
C ASP A 109 -9.89 12.35 4.33
N ALA A 110 -9.38 13.33 3.59
CA ALA A 110 -7.95 13.52 3.38
C ALA A 110 -7.15 13.80 4.67
N GLU A 111 -7.84 14.21 5.75
CA GLU A 111 -7.22 14.40 7.06
C GLU A 111 -7.14 13.10 7.90
N ARG A 112 -7.71 12.00 7.39
CA ARG A 112 -7.74 10.71 8.07
C ARG A 112 -7.19 9.59 7.19
N ILE A 113 -5.97 9.77 6.70
CA ILE A 113 -5.24 8.78 5.91
C ILE A 113 -4.10 8.20 6.76
N GLY A 114 -3.99 6.88 6.76
CA GLY A 114 -2.89 6.17 7.40
C GLY A 114 -2.21 5.17 6.47
N VAL A 115 -1.14 4.57 6.94
CA VAL A 115 -0.42 3.51 6.23
C VAL A 115 -0.19 2.31 7.16
N ILE A 116 -0.37 1.12 6.63
CA ILE A 116 -0.12 -0.15 7.31
C ILE A 116 0.72 -1.06 6.43
N GLY A 117 1.70 -1.74 7.02
CA GLY A 117 2.51 -2.70 6.29
C GLY A 117 3.15 -3.77 7.17
N HIS A 118 3.37 -4.94 6.59
CA HIS A 118 4.03 -6.06 7.24
C HIS A 118 5.39 -6.33 6.58
N SER A 119 6.44 -6.58 7.35
CA SER A 119 7.79 -6.91 6.87
C SER A 119 8.30 -5.85 5.87
N LEU A 120 8.54 -6.20 4.59
CA LEU A 120 8.89 -5.25 3.52
C LEU A 120 7.86 -4.10 3.41
N GLY A 121 6.57 -4.41 3.50
CA GLY A 121 5.53 -3.39 3.54
C GLY A 121 5.62 -2.49 4.76
N GLY A 122 6.05 -3.02 5.92
CA GLY A 122 6.30 -2.23 7.12
C GLY A 122 7.48 -1.27 6.95
N HIS A 123 8.56 -1.73 6.30
CA HIS A 123 9.69 -0.89 5.90
C HIS A 123 9.22 0.25 4.97
N ASN A 124 8.49 -0.08 3.91
CA ASN A 124 7.98 0.90 2.98
C ASN A 124 6.99 1.88 3.64
N ALA A 125 6.17 1.41 4.60
CA ALA A 125 5.26 2.27 5.35
C ALA A 125 5.99 3.36 6.13
N MET A 126 7.09 2.99 6.82
CA MET A 126 7.89 3.96 7.59
C MET A 126 8.50 5.03 6.68
N PHE A 127 9.13 4.63 5.57
CA PHE A 127 9.76 5.59 4.66
C PHE A 127 8.74 6.44 3.91
N THR A 128 7.62 5.85 3.48
CA THR A 128 6.55 6.62 2.83
C THR A 128 6.01 7.68 3.78
N ALA A 129 5.74 7.33 5.04
CA ALA A 129 5.22 8.28 6.02
C ALA A 129 6.23 9.35 6.45
N ALA A 130 7.53 9.03 6.40
CA ALA A 130 8.58 10.03 6.64
C ALA A 130 8.65 11.10 5.53
N LEU A 131 8.17 10.78 4.33
CA LEU A 131 8.21 11.64 3.16
C LEU A 131 6.84 12.25 2.78
N ASP A 132 5.75 11.83 3.44
CA ASP A 132 4.39 12.31 3.14
C ASP A 132 3.61 12.63 4.43
N GLU A 133 3.50 13.91 4.75
CA GLU A 133 2.84 14.43 5.95
C GLU A 133 1.32 14.16 6.00
N ARG A 134 0.72 13.76 4.89
CA ARG A 134 -0.70 13.38 4.83
C ARG A 134 -0.99 12.09 5.58
N LEU A 135 0.01 11.25 5.79
CA LEU A 135 -0.11 10.00 6.53
C LEU A 135 -0.07 10.27 8.05
N LYS A 136 -1.23 10.23 8.69
CA LYS A 136 -1.41 10.57 10.12
C LYS A 136 -1.16 9.40 11.06
N ILE A 137 -1.24 8.17 10.58
CA ILE A 137 -1.06 6.95 11.35
C ILE A 137 -0.18 5.98 10.56
N ILE A 138 0.82 5.42 11.26
CA ILE A 138 1.71 4.39 10.72
C ILE A 138 1.52 3.14 11.57
N VAL A 139 1.14 2.03 10.93
CA VAL A 139 1.04 0.72 11.57
C VAL A 139 2.06 -0.21 10.92
N GLN A 140 3.11 -0.51 11.66
CA GLN A 140 4.12 -1.48 11.24
C GLN A 140 3.83 -2.82 11.92
N LEU A 141 3.54 -3.85 11.11
CA LEU A 141 3.40 -5.22 11.56
C LEU A 141 4.73 -5.94 11.34
N ARG A 142 5.33 -6.41 12.42
CA ARG A 142 6.56 -7.20 12.55
C ARG A 142 7.54 -7.10 11.35
N MET A 143 8.66 -6.46 11.55
CA MET A 143 9.86 -6.69 10.75
C MET A 143 10.62 -7.86 11.38
N ASP A 144 10.69 -8.99 10.69
CA ASP A 144 11.71 -9.98 11.00
C ASP A 144 13.03 -9.40 10.49
N PHE A 145 13.79 -8.74 11.35
CA PHE A 145 15.20 -8.53 11.09
C PHE A 145 15.82 -9.92 11.06
N ILE A 146 15.97 -10.49 9.88
CA ILE A 146 16.89 -11.62 9.68
C ILE A 146 18.25 -11.05 10.01
N GLY A 147 18.80 -11.46 11.15
CA GLY A 147 19.98 -10.88 11.72
C GLY A 147 21.14 -10.86 10.73
N LEU A 148 21.62 -9.69 10.46
CA LEU A 148 22.99 -9.43 10.11
C LEU A 148 23.75 -9.29 11.46
N LEU A 149 24.20 -10.41 11.99
CA LEU A 149 25.33 -10.52 12.90
C LEU A 149 26.40 -11.33 12.19
#